data_3e1452dfb912f2abeac45d46514cf25b
#
_entry.id   3e1452dfb912f2abeac45d46514cf25b
#
_cell.length_a   1.000
_cell.length_b   1.000
_cell.length_c   1.000
_cell.angle_alpha   90.00
_cell.angle_beta   90.00
_cell.angle_gamma   90.00
#
_symmetry.space_group_name_H-M   'P 1'
#
loop_
_entity.id
_entity.type
_entity.pdbx_description
1 polymer ?
#
loop_
_entity_poly.entity_id
_entity_poly.type
_entity_poly.pdbx_seq_one_letter_code
_entity_poly.pdbx_strand_id
1 'polypeptide(L)'
;MQQSSKGASQCLCSFFICAFVAVLCILLGSNRYMADCVQQEAQAKDELASLIALGQQLADASDLLTNEVRAYAETEDITYLNNYWTEVLATRQRDAVIQTLENDQLPDEEAALLAQAKRCSDLLIDTETRSMHLILAAAGQNADDFPNEPLHRYVTRVTETPLSGADTVLSAAQKRETARQILYDAAYERAKYEIMSPIEQFRQ
;
A
#
# COMPACT_ATOMS: atom_id res chain seq x y z
N MET A 1 81.62 -1.59 -30.03
CA MET A 1 80.70 -2.19 -28.95
C MET A 1 79.78 -1.24 -28.26
N GLN A 2 79.38 -0.12 -28.85
CA GLN A 2 78.59 0.92 -28.22
C GLN A 2 77.09 1.01 -28.68
N GLN A 3 76.74 0.24 -29.72
CA GLN A 3 75.39 0.28 -30.31
C GLN A 3 74.43 -0.72 -29.70
N SER A 4 74.88 -1.78 -29.03
CA SER A 4 74.01 -2.82 -28.39
C SER A 4 73.40 -2.37 -27.07
N SER A 5 74.01 -1.45 -26.36
CA SER A 5 73.54 -0.95 -25.04
C SER A 5 72.37 -0.02 -25.15
N LYS A 6 72.21 0.77 -26.23
CA LYS A 6 71.08 1.69 -26.41
C LYS A 6 69.77 0.98 -26.74
N GLY A 7 69.82 -0.13 -27.49
CA GLY A 7 68.64 -0.92 -27.83
C GLY A 7 68.01 -1.63 -26.61
N ALA A 8 68.82 -2.17 -25.71
CA ALA A 8 68.41 -2.84 -24.51
C ALA A 8 67.74 -1.85 -23.52
N SER A 9 68.29 -0.64 -23.37
CA SER A 9 67.76 0.40 -22.53
C SER A 9 66.39 0.94 -23.02
N GLN A 10 66.28 1.08 -24.37
CA GLN A 10 64.97 1.50 -24.95
C GLN A 10 63.89 0.43 -24.81
N CYS A 11 64.21 -0.83 -24.95
CA CYS A 11 63.27 -1.94 -24.78
C CYS A 11 62.85 -2.08 -23.35
N LEU A 12 63.74 -1.86 -22.37
CA LEU A 12 63.41 -1.85 -20.94
C LEU A 12 62.47 -0.68 -20.58
N CYS A 13 62.73 0.52 -21.08
CA CYS A 13 61.90 1.70 -20.85
C CYS A 13 60.50 1.52 -21.44
N SER A 14 60.37 0.95 -22.64
CA SER A 14 59.09 0.66 -23.28
C SER A 14 58.29 -0.37 -22.47
N PHE A 15 58.93 -1.40 -21.92
CA PHE A 15 58.28 -2.38 -21.05
C PHE A 15 57.73 -1.77 -19.77
N PHE A 16 58.47 -0.90 -19.08
CA PHE A 16 57.99 -0.21 -17.88
C PHE A 16 56.83 0.73 -18.16
N ILE A 17 56.84 1.44 -19.32
CA ILE A 17 55.74 2.31 -19.73
C ILE A 17 54.46 1.47 -19.97
N CYS A 18 54.59 0.36 -20.73
CA CYS A 18 53.45 -0.54 -20.97
C CYS A 18 52.88 -1.15 -19.66
N ALA A 19 53.75 -1.59 -18.74
CA ALA A 19 53.38 -2.11 -17.46
C ALA A 19 52.67 -1.05 -16.62
N PHE A 20 53.18 0.19 -16.61
CA PHE A 20 52.55 1.30 -15.90
C PHE A 20 51.17 1.65 -16.47
N VAL A 21 51.03 1.72 -17.79
CA VAL A 21 49.75 1.96 -18.48
C VAL A 21 48.76 0.84 -18.16
N ALA A 22 49.19 -0.42 -18.18
CA ALA A 22 48.33 -1.56 -17.81
C ALA A 22 47.83 -1.47 -16.37
N VAL A 23 48.66 -1.14 -15.40
CA VAL A 23 48.30 -0.94 -14.01
C VAL A 23 47.30 0.24 -13.87
N LEU A 24 47.56 1.34 -14.58
CA LEU A 24 46.67 2.50 -14.57
C LEU A 24 45.28 2.16 -15.13
N CYS A 25 45.20 1.41 -16.21
CA CYS A 25 43.95 0.93 -16.80
C CYS A 25 43.20 -0.01 -15.84
N ILE A 26 43.89 -0.89 -15.14
CA ILE A 26 43.30 -1.76 -14.12
C ILE A 26 42.71 -0.93 -12.95
N LEU A 27 43.47 0.03 -12.45
CA LEU A 27 43.03 0.91 -11.36
C LEU A 27 41.83 1.75 -11.77
N LEU A 28 41.83 2.33 -12.97
CA LEU A 28 40.70 3.10 -13.48
C LEU A 28 39.47 2.21 -13.72
N GLY A 29 39.64 1.01 -14.27
CA GLY A 29 38.58 0.03 -14.48
C GLY A 29 37.97 -0.45 -13.14
N SER A 30 38.85 -0.77 -12.18
CA SER A 30 38.42 -1.17 -10.81
C SER A 30 37.65 -0.06 -10.10
N ASN A 31 38.12 1.20 -10.24
CA ASN A 31 37.44 2.34 -9.61
C ASN A 31 36.04 2.60 -10.21
N ARG A 32 35.91 2.47 -11.54
CA ARG A 32 34.59 2.56 -12.19
C ARG A 32 33.68 1.43 -11.79
N TYR A 33 34.15 0.19 -11.79
CA TYR A 33 33.37 -0.96 -11.35
C TYR A 33 32.88 -0.81 -9.92
N MET A 34 33.73 -0.32 -9.01
CA MET A 34 33.36 -0.06 -7.62
C MET A 34 32.31 1.06 -7.48
N ALA A 35 32.45 2.13 -8.28
CA ALA A 35 31.45 3.22 -8.32
C ALA A 35 30.09 2.72 -8.82
N ASP A 36 30.07 1.90 -9.88
CA ASP A 36 28.83 1.31 -10.41
C ASP A 36 28.16 0.37 -9.39
N CYS A 37 28.93 -0.47 -8.69
CA CYS A 37 28.41 -1.33 -7.63
C CYS A 37 27.81 -0.53 -6.47
N VAL A 38 28.48 0.53 -6.00
CA VAL A 38 27.98 1.40 -4.93
C VAL A 38 26.70 2.12 -5.37
N GLN A 39 26.64 2.55 -6.62
CA GLN A 39 25.46 3.21 -7.16
C GLN A 39 24.27 2.24 -7.28
N GLN A 40 24.50 1.01 -7.75
CA GLN A 40 23.46 -0.03 -7.79
C GLN A 40 22.95 -0.39 -6.39
N GLU A 41 23.84 -0.51 -5.41
CA GLU A 41 23.45 -0.77 -4.02
C GLU A 41 22.62 0.39 -3.44
N ALA A 42 23.00 1.63 -3.74
CA ALA A 42 22.24 2.80 -3.30
C ALA A 42 20.83 2.83 -3.94
N GLN A 43 20.75 2.56 -5.24
CA GLN A 43 19.45 2.48 -5.93
C GLN A 43 18.56 1.38 -5.37
N ALA A 44 19.09 0.18 -5.14
CA ALA A 44 18.32 -0.92 -4.55
C ALA A 44 17.82 -0.60 -3.14
N LYS A 45 18.62 0.13 -2.34
CA LYS A 45 18.19 0.59 -1.02
C LYS A 45 17.08 1.64 -1.09
N ASP A 46 17.17 2.57 -2.04
CA ASP A 46 16.15 3.61 -2.23
C ASP A 46 14.83 2.99 -2.74
N GLU A 47 14.90 2.02 -3.65
CA GLU A 47 13.72 1.26 -4.12
C GLU A 47 13.07 0.49 -2.98
N LEU A 48 13.83 -0.23 -2.16
CA LEU A 48 13.32 -0.94 -1.00
C LEU A 48 12.68 0.01 0.02
N ALA A 49 13.32 1.15 0.30
CA ALA A 49 12.77 2.14 1.21
C ALA A 49 11.44 2.73 0.69
N SER A 50 11.33 2.95 -0.61
CA SER A 50 10.10 3.40 -1.26
C SER A 50 8.98 2.36 -1.13
N LEU A 51 9.25 1.08 -1.40
CA LEU A 51 8.29 -0.02 -1.25
C LEU A 51 7.80 -0.16 0.20
N ILE A 52 8.71 -0.07 1.18
CA ILE A 52 8.35 -0.09 2.60
C ILE A 52 7.43 1.09 2.96
N ALA A 53 7.73 2.29 2.45
CA ALA A 53 6.92 3.48 2.69
C ALA A 53 5.52 3.35 2.08
N LEU A 54 5.40 2.82 0.86
CA LEU A 54 4.12 2.53 0.20
C LEU A 54 3.32 1.46 0.95
N GLY A 55 3.96 0.39 1.40
CA GLY A 55 3.33 -0.61 2.25
C GLY A 55 2.78 -0.03 3.56
N GLN A 56 3.52 0.88 4.19
CA GLN A 56 3.04 1.58 5.39
C GLN A 56 1.83 2.47 5.10
N GLN A 57 1.86 3.23 4.00
CA GLN A 57 0.72 4.08 3.60
C GLN A 57 -0.54 3.25 3.32
N LEU A 58 -0.39 2.06 2.73
CA LEU A 58 -1.51 1.16 2.49
C LEU A 58 -2.09 0.62 3.80
N ALA A 59 -1.23 0.27 4.76
CA ALA A 59 -1.64 -0.15 6.10
C ALA A 59 -2.39 0.97 6.83
N ASP A 60 -1.84 2.18 6.82
CA ASP A 60 -2.44 3.35 7.49
C ASP A 60 -3.80 3.69 6.87
N ALA A 61 -3.96 3.61 5.55
CA ALA A 61 -5.24 3.83 4.87
C ALA A 61 -6.28 2.75 5.25
N SER A 62 -5.88 1.49 5.36
CA SER A 62 -6.76 0.41 5.81
C SER A 62 -7.18 0.57 7.28
N ASP A 63 -6.25 0.98 8.14
CA ASP A 63 -6.55 1.24 9.55
C ASP A 63 -7.46 2.45 9.73
N LEU A 64 -7.28 3.50 8.93
CA LEU A 64 -8.17 4.65 8.91
C LEU A 64 -9.62 4.23 8.65
N LEU A 65 -9.87 3.48 7.58
CA LEU A 65 -11.23 3.02 7.23
C LEU A 65 -11.84 2.18 8.36
N THR A 66 -11.08 1.23 8.92
CA THR A 66 -11.53 0.42 10.06
C THR A 66 -11.90 1.29 11.27
N ASN A 67 -11.08 2.28 11.59
CA ASN A 67 -11.31 3.15 12.72
C ASN A 67 -12.54 4.04 12.53
N GLU A 68 -12.74 4.60 11.33
CA GLU A 68 -13.91 5.42 11.01
C GLU A 68 -15.21 4.62 11.09
N VAL A 69 -15.27 3.40 10.53
CA VAL A 69 -16.49 2.61 10.59
C VAL A 69 -16.80 2.12 12.00
N ARG A 70 -15.78 1.74 12.78
CA ARG A 70 -15.96 1.35 14.19
C ARG A 70 -16.43 2.54 15.03
N ALA A 71 -15.81 3.70 14.86
CA ALA A 71 -16.24 4.92 15.56
C ALA A 71 -17.68 5.30 15.20
N TYR A 72 -18.08 5.16 13.93
CA TYR A 72 -19.47 5.36 13.53
C TYR A 72 -20.42 4.37 14.21
N ALA A 73 -20.10 3.08 14.22
CA ALA A 73 -20.92 2.06 14.85
C ALA A 73 -21.07 2.23 16.37
N GLU A 74 -20.07 2.80 17.04
CA GLU A 74 -20.09 3.05 18.47
C GLU A 74 -20.80 4.36 18.86
N THR A 75 -20.57 5.44 18.09
CA THR A 75 -21.02 6.78 18.46
C THR A 75 -22.25 7.26 17.71
N GLU A 76 -22.56 6.65 16.56
CA GLU A 76 -23.60 7.09 15.61
C GLU A 76 -23.35 8.52 15.06
N ASP A 77 -22.14 9.08 15.25
CA ASP A 77 -21.77 10.38 14.72
C ASP A 77 -21.49 10.28 13.22
N ILE A 78 -22.34 10.94 12.45
CA ILE A 78 -22.32 10.94 10.98
C ILE A 78 -21.00 11.43 10.38
N THR A 79 -20.21 12.16 11.15
CA THR A 79 -18.87 12.65 10.72
C THR A 79 -17.97 11.48 10.34
N TYR A 80 -18.01 10.38 11.07
CA TYR A 80 -17.21 9.20 10.80
C TYR A 80 -17.62 8.49 9.50
N LEU A 81 -18.92 8.39 9.21
CA LEU A 81 -19.41 7.89 7.93
C LEU A 81 -18.95 8.80 6.77
N ASN A 82 -19.03 10.11 6.95
CA ASN A 82 -18.55 11.06 5.95
C ASN A 82 -17.04 10.91 5.69
N ASN A 83 -16.23 10.79 6.73
CA ASN A 83 -14.78 10.59 6.63
C ASN A 83 -14.45 9.28 5.88
N TYR A 84 -15.11 8.19 6.27
CA TYR A 84 -14.96 6.88 5.63
C TYR A 84 -15.19 6.97 4.11
N TRP A 85 -16.35 7.49 3.70
CA TRP A 85 -16.68 7.57 2.29
C TRP A 85 -15.89 8.64 1.54
N THR A 86 -15.40 9.67 2.23
CA THR A 86 -14.45 10.62 1.65
C THR A 86 -13.15 9.91 1.28
N GLU A 87 -12.62 9.05 2.14
CA GLU A 87 -11.43 8.25 1.82
C GLU A 87 -11.69 7.28 0.65
N VAL A 88 -12.81 6.55 0.69
CA VAL A 88 -13.13 5.54 -0.34
C VAL A 88 -13.36 6.16 -1.72
N LEU A 89 -13.99 7.34 -1.81
CA LEU A 89 -14.47 7.89 -3.09
C LEU A 89 -13.73 9.15 -3.55
N ALA A 90 -13.18 9.94 -2.64
CA ALA A 90 -12.58 11.24 -2.98
C ALA A 90 -11.05 11.22 -2.83
N THR A 91 -10.51 10.96 -1.65
CA THR A 91 -9.07 10.93 -1.45
C THR A 91 -8.43 9.70 -2.08
N ARG A 92 -9.06 8.54 -1.98
CA ARG A 92 -8.65 7.28 -2.58
C ARG A 92 -7.17 6.94 -2.35
N GLN A 93 -6.68 7.23 -1.16
CA GLN A 93 -5.26 7.09 -0.81
C GLN A 93 -4.80 5.65 -0.98
N ARG A 94 -5.63 4.69 -0.55
CA ARG A 94 -5.41 3.26 -0.76
C ARG A 94 -5.22 2.91 -2.25
N ASP A 95 -6.13 3.36 -3.11
CA ASP A 95 -6.09 3.04 -4.54
C ASP A 95 -4.88 3.70 -5.22
N ALA A 96 -4.52 4.91 -4.82
CA ALA A 96 -3.34 5.62 -5.34
C ALA A 96 -2.04 4.87 -5.02
N VAL A 97 -1.90 4.34 -3.80
CA VAL A 97 -0.75 3.53 -3.39
C VAL A 97 -0.68 2.23 -4.22
N ILE A 98 -1.82 1.53 -4.36
CA ILE A 98 -1.89 0.29 -5.15
C ILE A 98 -1.49 0.56 -6.60
N GLN A 99 -2.00 1.64 -7.20
CA GLN A 99 -1.66 2.01 -8.58
C GLN A 99 -0.17 2.35 -8.74
N THR A 100 0.44 2.99 -7.74
CA THR A 100 1.88 3.26 -7.75
C THR A 100 2.67 1.95 -7.73
N LEU A 101 2.32 1.02 -6.85
CA LEU A 101 2.95 -0.30 -6.75
C LEU A 101 2.77 -1.13 -8.03
N GLU A 102 1.60 -1.08 -8.68
CA GLU A 102 1.35 -1.77 -9.96
C GLU A 102 2.21 -1.21 -11.11
N ASN A 103 2.53 0.10 -11.08
CA ASN A 103 3.35 0.75 -12.09
C ASN A 103 4.86 0.47 -11.93
N ASP A 104 5.32 0.14 -10.73
CA ASP A 104 6.74 -0.08 -10.40
C ASP A 104 7.29 -1.44 -10.89
N GLN A 105 6.55 -2.15 -11.75
CA GLN A 105 6.96 -3.45 -12.33
C GLN A 105 7.42 -4.45 -11.27
N LEU A 106 6.61 -4.60 -10.23
CA LEU A 106 6.86 -5.59 -9.18
C LEU A 106 7.02 -6.99 -9.78
N PRO A 107 7.85 -7.85 -9.19
CA PRO A 107 7.87 -9.27 -9.51
C PRO A 107 6.46 -9.88 -9.43
N ASP A 108 6.19 -10.89 -10.25
CA ASP A 108 4.85 -11.50 -10.36
C ASP A 108 4.28 -11.97 -9.01
N GLU A 109 5.15 -12.38 -8.10
CA GLU A 109 4.78 -12.89 -6.77
C GLU A 109 4.25 -11.77 -5.87
N GLU A 110 4.94 -10.63 -5.85
CA GLU A 110 4.53 -9.43 -5.10
C GLU A 110 3.28 -8.79 -5.71
N ALA A 111 3.19 -8.72 -7.03
CA ALA A 111 1.99 -8.24 -7.71
C ALA A 111 0.75 -9.08 -7.37
N ALA A 112 0.92 -10.41 -7.25
CA ALA A 112 -0.17 -11.32 -6.84
C ALA A 112 -0.62 -11.09 -5.39
N LEU A 113 0.33 -10.86 -4.47
CA LEU A 113 0.04 -10.53 -3.06
C LEU A 113 -0.72 -9.20 -2.93
N LEU A 114 -0.30 -8.19 -3.68
CA LEU A 114 -0.97 -6.89 -3.71
C LEU A 114 -2.40 -6.98 -4.25
N ALA A 115 -2.58 -7.73 -5.35
CA ALA A 115 -3.91 -7.98 -5.92
C ALA A 115 -4.81 -8.76 -4.95
N GLN A 116 -4.24 -9.65 -4.14
CA GLN A 116 -4.97 -10.35 -3.07
C GLN A 116 -5.39 -9.37 -1.97
N ALA A 117 -4.47 -8.57 -1.45
CA ALA A 117 -4.77 -7.55 -0.43
C ALA A 117 -5.89 -6.61 -0.88
N LYS A 118 -5.83 -6.15 -2.15
CA LYS A 118 -6.88 -5.31 -2.72
C LYS A 118 -8.24 -6.02 -2.74
N ARG A 119 -8.30 -7.26 -3.23
CA ARG A 119 -9.58 -8.02 -3.25
C ARG A 119 -10.15 -8.21 -1.85
N CYS A 120 -9.34 -8.55 -0.87
CA CYS A 120 -9.78 -8.70 0.52
C CYS A 120 -10.30 -7.37 1.10
N SER A 121 -9.63 -6.27 0.77
CA SER A 121 -10.06 -4.93 1.18
C SER A 121 -11.41 -4.53 0.53
N ASP A 122 -11.61 -4.83 -0.75
CA ASP A 122 -12.88 -4.55 -1.43
C ASP A 122 -14.05 -5.36 -0.81
N LEU A 123 -13.82 -6.61 -0.41
CA LEU A 123 -14.81 -7.45 0.29
C LEU A 123 -15.13 -6.92 1.70
N LEU A 124 -14.15 -6.29 2.36
CA LEU A 124 -14.36 -5.72 3.68
C LEU A 124 -15.31 -4.51 3.63
N ILE A 125 -15.26 -3.71 2.56
CA ILE A 125 -16.17 -2.58 2.33
C ILE A 125 -17.64 -3.02 2.36
N ASP A 126 -17.97 -4.19 1.86
CA ASP A 126 -19.36 -4.70 1.89
C ASP A 126 -19.84 -4.93 3.33
N THR A 127 -18.98 -5.51 4.19
CA THR A 127 -19.28 -5.72 5.62
C THR A 127 -19.40 -4.39 6.36
N GLU A 128 -18.54 -3.45 6.08
CA GLU A 128 -18.51 -2.11 6.66
C GLU A 128 -19.73 -1.29 6.21
N THR A 129 -20.11 -1.35 4.94
CA THR A 129 -21.33 -0.73 4.41
C THR A 129 -22.57 -1.29 5.07
N ARG A 130 -22.64 -2.63 5.24
CA ARG A 130 -23.74 -3.27 5.97
C ARG A 130 -23.84 -2.78 7.41
N SER A 131 -22.72 -2.64 8.12
CA SER A 131 -22.69 -2.08 9.47
C SER A 131 -23.26 -0.66 9.51
N MET A 132 -22.78 0.22 8.62
CA MET A 132 -23.26 1.59 8.52
C MET A 132 -24.77 1.65 8.21
N HIS A 133 -25.26 0.79 7.30
CA HIS A 133 -26.67 0.73 6.96
C HIS A 133 -27.53 0.27 8.15
N LEU A 134 -27.06 -0.70 8.93
CA LEU A 134 -27.74 -1.12 10.16
C LEU A 134 -27.89 0.02 11.16
N ILE A 135 -26.88 0.87 11.34
CA ILE A 135 -26.93 2.05 12.21
C ILE A 135 -27.95 3.08 11.68
N LEU A 136 -27.88 3.44 10.39
CA LEU A 136 -28.84 4.35 9.77
C LEU A 136 -30.27 3.84 9.91
N ALA A 137 -30.52 2.57 9.61
CA ALA A 137 -31.84 1.94 9.75
C ALA A 137 -32.32 1.86 11.20
N ALA A 138 -31.41 1.70 12.18
CA ALA A 138 -31.74 1.72 13.60
C ALA A 138 -32.13 3.13 14.08
N ALA A 139 -31.53 4.17 13.49
CA ALA A 139 -31.87 5.57 13.75
C ALA A 139 -33.10 6.04 12.95
N GLY A 140 -33.56 5.26 11.97
CA GLY A 140 -34.65 5.66 11.07
C GLY A 140 -34.23 6.75 10.08
N GLN A 141 -32.93 6.85 9.79
CA GLN A 141 -32.34 7.86 8.94
C GLN A 141 -32.14 7.35 7.51
N ASN A 142 -32.25 8.25 6.55
CA ASN A 142 -31.99 8.02 5.14
C ASN A 142 -31.31 9.25 4.51
N ALA A 143 -31.06 9.22 3.19
CA ALA A 143 -30.36 10.29 2.50
C ALA A 143 -31.06 11.65 2.58
N ASP A 144 -32.39 11.70 2.67
CA ASP A 144 -33.14 12.94 2.74
C ASP A 144 -32.89 13.73 4.04
N ASP A 145 -32.48 13.03 5.11
CA ASP A 145 -32.09 13.66 6.37
C ASP A 145 -30.73 14.41 6.26
N PHE A 146 -29.98 14.19 5.18
CA PHE A 146 -28.67 14.77 4.92
C PHE A 146 -28.63 15.48 3.57
N PRO A 147 -29.28 16.65 3.40
CA PRO A 147 -29.46 17.28 2.09
C PRO A 147 -28.18 17.88 1.49
N ASN A 148 -27.09 17.97 2.25
CA ASN A 148 -25.85 18.58 1.79
C ASN A 148 -24.87 17.54 1.22
N GLU A 149 -24.28 17.86 0.06
CA GLU A 149 -23.17 17.10 -0.51
C GLU A 149 -21.86 17.32 0.28
N PRO A 150 -20.99 16.33 0.36
CA PRO A 150 -21.05 15.00 -0.27
C PRO A 150 -21.86 13.96 0.56
N LEU A 151 -22.28 14.30 1.77
CA LEU A 151 -22.90 13.38 2.73
C LEU A 151 -24.19 12.74 2.18
N HIS A 152 -25.03 13.51 1.50
CA HIS A 152 -26.24 12.98 0.85
C HIS A 152 -25.92 11.77 -0.04
N ARG A 153 -24.94 11.91 -0.91
CA ARG A 153 -24.49 10.85 -1.82
C ARG A 153 -23.91 9.64 -1.07
N TYR A 154 -23.20 9.86 0.01
CA TYR A 154 -22.60 8.79 0.80
C TYR A 154 -23.68 7.97 1.53
N VAL A 155 -24.65 8.63 2.14
CA VAL A 155 -25.78 7.95 2.78
C VAL A 155 -26.64 7.23 1.74
N THR A 156 -26.90 7.84 0.58
CA THR A 156 -27.57 7.17 -0.55
C THR A 156 -26.88 5.86 -0.90
N ARG A 157 -25.56 5.89 -1.10
CA ARG A 157 -24.78 4.69 -1.44
C ARG A 157 -24.88 3.59 -0.39
N VAL A 158 -24.85 3.94 0.89
CA VAL A 158 -25.00 2.98 2.00
C VAL A 158 -26.41 2.36 1.99
N THR A 159 -27.45 3.16 1.79
CA THR A 159 -28.84 2.72 1.85
C THR A 159 -29.31 2.01 0.57
N GLU A 160 -28.64 2.22 -0.57
CA GLU A 160 -28.89 1.46 -1.82
C GLU A 160 -28.46 -0.01 -1.70
N THR A 161 -27.52 -0.33 -0.82
CA THR A 161 -27.13 -1.72 -0.52
C THR A 161 -28.22 -2.36 0.35
N PRO A 162 -29.02 -3.32 -0.15
CA PRO A 162 -30.16 -3.82 0.61
C PRO A 162 -29.70 -4.62 1.85
N LEU A 163 -30.34 -4.38 2.97
CA LEU A 163 -30.21 -5.22 4.15
C LEU A 163 -30.77 -6.62 3.88
N SER A 164 -30.16 -7.64 4.47
CA SER A 164 -30.67 -9.01 4.36
C SER A 164 -32.07 -9.12 4.98
N GLY A 165 -32.85 -10.15 4.60
CA GLY A 165 -34.13 -10.41 5.25
C GLY A 165 -33.97 -10.63 6.75
N ALA A 166 -32.87 -11.20 7.21
CA ALA A 166 -32.56 -11.33 8.63
C ALA A 166 -32.32 -9.99 9.31
N ASP A 167 -31.67 -9.05 8.65
CA ASP A 167 -31.37 -7.72 9.19
C ASP A 167 -32.62 -6.83 9.25
N THR A 168 -33.54 -6.98 8.29
CA THR A 168 -34.76 -6.14 8.22
C THR A 168 -35.73 -6.36 9.39
N VAL A 169 -35.77 -7.58 9.92
CA VAL A 169 -36.68 -7.95 11.02
C VAL A 169 -36.11 -7.61 12.40
N LEU A 170 -34.86 -7.18 12.50
CA LEU A 170 -34.23 -6.79 13.75
C LEU A 170 -34.85 -5.50 14.31
N SER A 171 -35.02 -5.43 15.62
CA SER A 171 -35.31 -4.18 16.32
C SER A 171 -34.14 -3.19 16.19
N ALA A 172 -34.39 -1.90 16.44
CA ALA A 172 -33.36 -0.87 16.41
C ALA A 172 -32.17 -1.19 17.34
N ALA A 173 -32.42 -1.72 18.54
CA ALA A 173 -31.36 -2.12 19.46
C ALA A 173 -30.53 -3.30 18.92
N GLN A 174 -31.21 -4.29 18.32
CA GLN A 174 -30.50 -5.44 17.69
C GLN A 174 -29.70 -5.03 16.46
N LYS A 175 -30.19 -4.10 15.64
CA LYS A 175 -29.46 -3.55 14.51
C LYS A 175 -28.15 -2.90 14.96
N ARG A 176 -28.19 -2.06 16.00
CA ARG A 176 -26.99 -1.43 16.58
C ARG A 176 -25.99 -2.46 17.08
N GLU A 177 -26.49 -3.44 17.82
CA GLU A 177 -25.62 -4.51 18.35
C GLU A 177 -25.00 -5.34 17.22
N THR A 178 -25.80 -5.74 16.23
CA THR A 178 -25.29 -6.48 15.05
C THR A 178 -24.26 -5.66 14.29
N ALA A 179 -24.51 -4.35 14.09
CA ALA A 179 -23.57 -3.45 13.42
C ALA A 179 -22.19 -3.42 14.09
N ARG A 180 -22.17 -3.38 15.43
CA ARG A 180 -20.91 -3.46 16.18
C ARG A 180 -20.28 -4.84 16.07
N GLN A 181 -21.04 -5.89 16.33
CA GLN A 181 -20.50 -7.26 16.36
C GLN A 181 -19.81 -7.67 15.07
N ILE A 182 -20.37 -7.34 13.92
CA ILE A 182 -19.77 -7.71 12.62
C ILE A 182 -18.44 -7.00 12.32
N LEU A 183 -18.13 -5.91 13.02
CA LEU A 183 -16.84 -5.18 12.89
C LEU A 183 -15.77 -5.68 13.85
N TYR A 184 -16.11 -6.59 14.77
CA TYR A 184 -15.20 -7.17 15.76
C TYR A 184 -15.24 -8.69 15.78
N ASP A 185 -16.01 -9.32 14.90
CA ASP A 185 -16.10 -10.77 14.86
C ASP A 185 -14.85 -11.41 14.22
N ALA A 186 -14.71 -12.72 14.40
CA ALA A 186 -13.56 -13.46 13.90
C ALA A 186 -13.46 -13.46 12.35
N ALA A 187 -14.58 -13.25 11.64
CA ALA A 187 -14.58 -13.16 10.19
C ALA A 187 -14.00 -11.83 9.72
N TYR A 188 -14.39 -10.73 10.36
CA TYR A 188 -13.84 -9.39 10.08
C TYR A 188 -12.34 -9.32 10.40
N GLU A 189 -11.94 -9.79 11.58
CA GLU A 189 -10.52 -9.78 11.97
C GLU A 189 -9.67 -10.65 11.04
N ARG A 190 -10.20 -11.77 10.55
CA ARG A 190 -9.52 -12.60 9.55
C ARG A 190 -9.39 -11.87 8.22
N ALA A 191 -10.46 -11.23 7.72
CA ALA A 191 -10.43 -10.47 6.49
C ALA A 191 -9.42 -9.32 6.58
N LYS A 192 -9.36 -8.63 7.72
CA LYS A 192 -8.36 -7.59 7.99
C LYS A 192 -6.93 -8.15 7.99
N TYR A 193 -6.71 -9.30 8.61
CA TYR A 193 -5.42 -9.98 8.60
C TYR A 193 -4.99 -10.37 7.17
N GLU A 194 -5.91 -10.85 6.34
CA GLU A 194 -5.64 -11.21 4.94
C GLU A 194 -5.26 -9.99 4.06
N ILE A 195 -5.68 -8.79 4.45
CA ILE A 195 -5.23 -7.54 3.83
C ILE A 195 -3.82 -7.19 4.30
N MET A 196 -3.58 -7.27 5.60
CA MET A 196 -2.33 -6.79 6.22
C MET A 196 -1.15 -7.75 6.02
N SER A 197 -1.40 -9.05 6.01
CA SER A 197 -0.35 -10.08 5.89
C SER A 197 0.49 -9.94 4.61
N PRO A 198 -0.08 -9.76 3.42
CA PRO A 198 0.71 -9.45 2.22
C PRO A 198 1.54 -8.17 2.35
N ILE A 199 0.97 -7.11 2.94
CA ILE A 199 1.67 -5.83 3.14
C ILE A 199 2.87 -6.00 4.07
N GLU A 200 2.75 -6.79 5.12
CA GLU A 200 3.85 -7.07 6.04
C GLU A 200 4.98 -7.90 5.38
N GLN A 201 4.66 -8.75 4.41
CA GLN A 201 5.65 -9.52 3.66
C GLN A 201 6.54 -8.63 2.79
N PHE A 202 6.03 -7.50 2.27
CA PHE A 202 6.86 -6.49 1.58
C PHE A 202 7.89 -5.80 2.50
N ARG A 203 7.72 -5.87 3.81
CA ARG A 203 8.58 -5.21 4.80
C ARG A 203 9.71 -6.09 5.31
N GLN A 204 9.76 -7.37 4.96
CA GLN A 204 10.77 -8.34 5.38
C GLN A 204 11.87 -8.52 4.33
#